data_0e7f7819b4b2968fa79a5f6826b9cb78
#
_entry.id   0e7f7819b4b2968fa79a5f6826b9cb78
#
_cell.length_a   1.000
_cell.length_b   1.000
_cell.length_c   1.000
_cell.angle_alpha   90.00
_cell.angle_beta   90.00
_cell.angle_gamma   90.00
#
_symmetry.space_group_name_H-M   'P 1'
#
loop_
_entity.id
_entity.type
_entity.pdbx_description
1 polymer ?
#
loop_
_entity_poly.entity_id
_entity_poly.type
_entity_poly.pdbx_seq_one_letter_code
_entity_poly.pdbx_strand_id
1 'polypeptide(L)'
;MFRIAAEEVPALIERARAQEEIYGHNTGHFTLDVEKENTITGVLGEHAVADYLAGVLQEVDGVQVGLTALGAPVDIEVRVGDSLVGVQVKCGLWKRWPGDHFEFGVHADQGIQEGDYPLVLVTLRHPVADGSRIGRIEGFLTPAALRKCLLLSKGERFPSTGVVSRTDNLVTTIGDYQPIDCLAPLLLERLGKLS
;
A
#
# COMPACT_ATOMS: atom_id res chain seq x y z
N MET A 1 3.15 -2.50 14.40
CA MET A 1 2.83 -3.91 14.07
C MET A 1 1.35 -4.10 14.23
N PHE A 2 0.70 -4.80 13.31
CA PHE A 2 -0.74 -5.10 13.35
C PHE A 2 -1.00 -6.60 13.16
N ARG A 3 -2.22 -7.03 13.41
CA ARG A 3 -2.70 -8.39 13.17
C ARG A 3 -4.10 -8.32 12.58
N ILE A 4 -4.32 -9.00 11.47
CA ILE A 4 -5.64 -9.27 10.91
C ILE A 4 -6.09 -10.61 11.46
N ALA A 5 -7.23 -10.64 12.13
CA ALA A 5 -7.75 -11.85 12.75
C ALA A 5 -8.15 -12.90 11.70
N ALA A 6 -8.09 -14.17 12.07
CA ALA A 6 -8.35 -15.26 11.14
C ALA A 6 -9.78 -15.22 10.57
N GLU A 7 -10.74 -14.74 11.35
CA GLU A 7 -12.15 -14.59 10.96
C GLU A 7 -12.37 -13.48 9.92
N GLU A 8 -11.50 -12.48 9.83
CA GLU A 8 -11.60 -11.38 8.87
C GLU A 8 -11.01 -11.75 7.50
N VAL A 9 -10.00 -12.62 7.48
CA VAL A 9 -9.25 -13.00 6.27
C VAL A 9 -10.14 -13.52 5.14
N PRO A 10 -11.17 -14.38 5.37
CA PRO A 10 -12.04 -14.86 4.29
C PRO A 10 -12.76 -13.74 3.53
N ALA A 11 -13.29 -12.74 4.21
CA ALA A 11 -13.98 -11.62 3.57
C ALA A 11 -13.02 -10.77 2.71
N LEU A 12 -11.78 -10.59 3.16
CA LEU A 12 -10.73 -9.89 2.42
C LEU A 12 -10.27 -10.67 1.18
N ILE A 13 -10.23 -12.00 1.27
CA ILE A 13 -9.97 -12.87 0.10
C ILE A 13 -11.08 -12.75 -0.94
N GLU A 14 -12.36 -12.72 -0.52
CA GLU A 14 -13.47 -12.51 -1.45
C GLU A 14 -13.40 -11.14 -2.13
N ARG A 15 -13.03 -10.08 -1.40
CA ARG A 15 -12.77 -8.77 -1.99
C ARG A 15 -11.65 -8.82 -3.02
N ALA A 16 -10.55 -9.52 -2.73
CA ALA A 16 -9.44 -9.69 -3.67
C ALA A 16 -9.87 -10.43 -4.94
N ARG A 17 -10.71 -11.46 -4.83
CA ARG A 17 -11.27 -12.18 -5.98
C ARG A 17 -12.15 -11.28 -6.86
N ALA A 18 -13.01 -10.48 -6.25
CA ALA A 18 -13.82 -9.52 -6.98
C ALA A 18 -12.96 -8.46 -7.70
N GLN A 19 -11.85 -8.05 -7.11
CA GLN A 19 -10.88 -7.15 -7.73
C GLN A 19 -10.22 -7.80 -8.96
N GLU A 20 -9.83 -9.07 -8.85
CA GLU A 20 -9.26 -9.83 -9.97
C GLU A 20 -10.24 -9.97 -11.16
N GLU A 21 -11.53 -10.15 -10.91
CA GLU A 21 -12.55 -10.21 -11.95
C GLU A 21 -12.68 -8.91 -12.74
N ILE A 22 -12.46 -7.75 -12.09
CA ILE A 22 -12.53 -6.42 -12.73
C ILE A 22 -11.29 -6.13 -13.57
N TYR A 23 -10.09 -6.40 -13.02
CA TYR A 23 -8.84 -6.01 -13.68
C TYR A 23 -8.30 -7.07 -14.63
N GLY A 24 -8.74 -8.32 -14.47
CA GLY A 24 -8.19 -9.46 -15.19
C GLY A 24 -6.76 -9.82 -14.76
N HIS A 25 -6.35 -11.06 -15.05
CA HIS A 25 -5.02 -11.57 -14.70
C HIS A 25 -3.95 -11.22 -15.73
N ASN A 26 -4.07 -10.13 -16.45
CA ASN A 26 -3.30 -9.95 -17.69
C ASN A 26 -2.11 -8.99 -17.57
N THR A 27 -1.36 -9.06 -16.48
CA THR A 27 -0.09 -8.34 -16.43
C THR A 27 1.00 -9.07 -17.22
N GLY A 28 0.85 -10.38 -17.47
CA GLY A 28 1.82 -11.20 -18.19
C GLY A 28 3.19 -11.32 -17.51
N HIS A 29 3.32 -10.82 -16.28
CA HIS A 29 4.60 -10.73 -15.58
C HIS A 29 4.86 -11.88 -14.61
N PHE A 30 3.79 -12.53 -14.11
CA PHE A 30 3.86 -13.62 -13.14
C PHE A 30 2.99 -14.80 -13.58
N THR A 31 3.14 -15.93 -12.88
CA THR A 31 2.18 -17.03 -13.01
C THR A 31 0.86 -16.63 -12.34
N LEU A 32 -0.25 -17.21 -12.80
CA LEU A 32 -1.59 -16.93 -12.29
C LEU A 32 -1.69 -17.04 -10.75
N ASP A 33 -1.02 -18.03 -10.15
CA ASP A 33 -1.05 -18.23 -8.70
C ASP A 33 -0.32 -17.11 -7.95
N VAL A 34 0.80 -16.62 -8.50
CA VAL A 34 1.55 -15.49 -7.91
C VAL A 34 0.78 -14.19 -8.03
N GLU A 35 0.06 -13.98 -9.12
CA GLU A 35 -0.80 -12.79 -9.29
C GLU A 35 -1.93 -12.78 -8.28
N LYS A 36 -2.60 -13.91 -8.06
CA LYS A 36 -3.63 -14.06 -7.03
C LYS A 36 -3.10 -13.80 -5.62
N GLU A 37 -1.93 -14.34 -5.28
CA GLU A 37 -1.30 -14.08 -3.98
C GLU A 37 -0.95 -12.60 -3.81
N ASN A 38 -0.51 -11.93 -4.86
CA ASN A 38 -0.21 -10.50 -4.85
C ASN A 38 -1.47 -9.66 -4.64
N THR A 39 -2.60 -10.00 -5.29
CA THR A 39 -3.87 -9.29 -5.11
C THR A 39 -4.39 -9.44 -3.68
N ILE A 40 -4.38 -10.66 -3.13
CA ILE A 40 -4.77 -10.90 -1.74
C ILE A 40 -3.86 -10.11 -0.79
N THR A 41 -2.55 -10.12 -1.03
CA THR A 41 -1.57 -9.37 -0.24
C THR A 41 -1.85 -7.87 -0.28
N GLY A 42 -2.18 -7.32 -1.45
CA GLY A 42 -2.57 -5.92 -1.62
C GLY A 42 -3.79 -5.55 -0.76
N VAL A 43 -4.89 -6.30 -0.90
CA VAL A 43 -6.14 -6.06 -0.15
C VAL A 43 -5.94 -6.16 1.37
N LEU A 44 -5.12 -7.09 1.84
CA LEU A 44 -4.78 -7.19 3.25
C LEU A 44 -4.00 -5.96 3.75
N GLY A 45 -3.09 -5.44 2.94
CA GLY A 45 -2.36 -4.21 3.24
C GLY A 45 -3.26 -2.98 3.27
N GLU A 46 -4.14 -2.83 2.27
CA GLU A 46 -5.14 -1.75 2.20
C GLU A 46 -6.03 -1.74 3.44
N HIS A 47 -6.57 -2.90 3.82
CA HIS A 47 -7.39 -3.05 5.02
C HIS A 47 -6.65 -2.61 6.30
N ALA A 48 -5.43 -3.08 6.48
CA ALA A 48 -4.63 -2.73 7.66
C ALA A 48 -4.33 -1.23 7.77
N VAL A 49 -4.11 -0.55 6.65
CA VAL A 49 -3.88 0.91 6.63
C VAL A 49 -5.19 1.66 6.87
N ALA A 50 -6.30 1.20 6.29
CA ALA A 50 -7.62 1.80 6.53
C ALA A 50 -8.01 1.71 8.01
N ASP A 51 -7.83 0.56 8.65
CA ASP A 51 -8.10 0.36 10.07
C ASP A 51 -7.20 1.24 10.95
N TYR A 52 -5.90 1.32 10.60
CA TYR A 52 -4.99 2.21 11.31
C TYR A 52 -5.45 3.67 11.23
N LEU A 53 -5.76 4.16 10.03
CA LEU A 53 -6.22 5.54 9.83
C LEU A 53 -7.56 5.80 10.51
N ALA A 54 -8.51 4.87 10.43
CA ALA A 54 -9.78 4.97 11.14
C ALA A 54 -9.57 5.08 12.66
N GLY A 55 -8.65 4.29 13.22
CA GLY A 55 -8.33 4.33 14.64
C GLY A 55 -7.68 5.64 15.09
N VAL A 56 -6.73 6.19 14.31
CA VAL A 56 -6.04 7.44 14.69
C VAL A 56 -6.85 8.69 14.39
N LEU A 57 -7.83 8.62 13.49
CA LEU A 57 -8.69 9.74 13.09
C LEU A 57 -10.08 9.70 13.72
N GLN A 58 -10.41 8.69 14.53
CA GLN A 58 -11.75 8.48 15.11
C GLN A 58 -12.27 9.64 15.96
N GLU A 59 -11.36 10.42 16.58
CA GLU A 59 -11.73 11.55 17.43
C GLU A 59 -11.84 12.88 16.67
N VAL A 60 -11.52 12.86 15.37
CA VAL A 60 -11.60 14.08 14.54
C VAL A 60 -12.99 14.18 13.94
N ASP A 61 -13.72 15.21 14.35
CA ASP A 61 -15.12 15.41 13.97
C ASP A 61 -15.30 15.48 12.43
N GLY A 62 -16.24 14.68 11.95
CA GLY A 62 -16.64 14.60 10.54
C GLY A 62 -15.64 13.88 9.63
N VAL A 63 -14.58 13.27 10.15
CA VAL A 63 -13.66 12.45 9.35
C VAL A 63 -14.24 11.06 9.10
N GLN A 64 -14.16 10.61 7.87
CA GLN A 64 -14.50 9.25 7.46
C GLN A 64 -13.31 8.64 6.73
N VAL A 65 -12.99 7.39 7.05
CA VAL A 65 -11.96 6.60 6.39
C VAL A 65 -12.61 5.36 5.79
N GLY A 66 -12.30 5.06 4.54
CA GLY A 66 -12.84 3.87 3.88
C GLY A 66 -11.97 3.35 2.76
N LEU A 67 -12.09 2.07 2.50
CA LEU A 67 -11.57 1.47 1.28
C LEU A 67 -12.39 1.98 0.09
N THR A 68 -11.71 2.31 -0.99
CA THR A 68 -12.37 2.77 -2.21
C THR A 68 -13.13 1.65 -2.91
N ALA A 69 -13.99 2.04 -3.83
CA ALA A 69 -14.60 1.08 -4.75
C ALA A 69 -13.50 0.42 -5.61
N LEU A 70 -13.75 -0.81 -6.02
CA LEU A 70 -12.86 -1.51 -6.94
C LEU A 70 -12.74 -0.71 -8.24
N GLY A 71 -11.52 -0.50 -8.72
CA GLY A 71 -11.24 0.29 -9.90
C GLY A 71 -10.98 1.79 -9.65
N ALA A 72 -11.05 2.24 -8.42
CA ALA A 72 -10.72 3.61 -8.07
C ALA A 72 -9.21 3.89 -8.24
N PRO A 73 -8.82 5.15 -8.49
CA PRO A 73 -7.41 5.52 -8.67
C PRO A 73 -6.58 5.49 -7.39
N VAL A 74 -7.22 5.33 -6.23
CA VAL A 74 -6.59 5.25 -4.90
C VAL A 74 -7.16 4.07 -4.13
N ASP A 75 -6.42 3.57 -3.15
CA ASP A 75 -6.82 2.39 -2.37
C ASP A 75 -7.70 2.76 -1.17
N ILE A 76 -7.43 3.93 -0.56
CA ILE A 76 -8.14 4.42 0.63
C ILE A 76 -8.53 5.87 0.42
N GLU A 77 -9.73 6.22 0.85
CA GLU A 77 -10.24 7.60 0.91
C GLU A 77 -10.33 8.07 2.36
N VAL A 78 -9.83 9.27 2.63
CA VAL A 78 -10.08 10.02 3.85
C VAL A 78 -10.89 11.25 3.49
N ARG A 79 -12.08 11.36 4.05
CA ARG A 79 -13.09 12.36 3.68
C ARG A 79 -13.52 13.21 4.87
N VAL A 80 -13.74 14.50 4.61
CA VAL A 80 -14.36 15.44 5.55
C VAL A 80 -15.34 16.32 4.77
N GLY A 81 -16.63 16.13 4.97
CA GLY A 81 -17.65 16.77 4.13
C GLY A 81 -17.42 16.46 2.66
N ASP A 82 -17.24 17.49 1.84
CA ASP A 82 -16.97 17.35 0.39
C ASP A 82 -15.48 17.24 0.06
N SER A 83 -14.59 17.46 1.03
CA SER A 83 -13.13 17.35 0.85
C SER A 83 -12.68 15.90 0.95
N LEU A 84 -11.78 15.49 0.03
CA LEU A 84 -11.29 14.13 -0.06
C LEU A 84 -9.78 14.11 -0.30
N VAL A 85 -9.09 13.22 0.40
CA VAL A 85 -7.67 12.89 0.15
C VAL A 85 -7.55 11.38 -0.02
N GLY A 86 -6.88 10.96 -1.09
CA GLY A 86 -6.57 9.55 -1.33
C GLY A 86 -5.27 9.11 -0.67
N VAL A 87 -5.15 7.80 -0.44
CA VAL A 87 -3.92 7.14 0.00
C VAL A 87 -3.70 5.92 -0.87
N GLN A 88 -2.48 5.74 -1.36
CA GLN A 88 -2.04 4.55 -2.07
C GLN A 88 -1.34 3.59 -1.10
N VAL A 89 -1.53 2.30 -1.28
CA VAL A 89 -0.90 1.28 -0.46
C VAL A 89 -0.07 0.34 -1.32
N LYS A 90 1.15 0.07 -0.90
CA LYS A 90 1.99 -0.98 -1.48
C LYS A 90 2.24 -2.02 -0.42
N CYS A 91 1.90 -3.26 -0.71
CA CYS A 91 2.06 -4.35 0.24
C CYS A 91 2.91 -5.47 -0.35
N GLY A 92 3.84 -6.00 0.45
CA GLY A 92 4.66 -7.15 0.10
C GLY A 92 4.56 -8.27 1.13
N LEU A 93 4.68 -9.53 0.66
CA LEU A 93 4.65 -10.73 1.50
C LEU A 93 6.06 -11.28 1.70
N TRP A 94 6.45 -11.51 2.95
CA TRP A 94 7.83 -11.86 3.31
C TRP A 94 7.92 -13.07 4.24
N LYS A 95 8.93 -13.88 4.04
CA LYS A 95 9.28 -14.96 4.98
C LYS A 95 9.94 -14.43 6.25
N ARG A 96 10.72 -13.36 6.12
CA ARG A 96 11.39 -12.63 7.23
C ARG A 96 11.16 -11.14 7.01
N TRP A 97 11.15 -10.36 8.08
CA TRP A 97 11.04 -8.92 7.97
C TRP A 97 12.21 -8.37 7.14
N PRO A 98 11.95 -7.55 6.13
CA PRO A 98 13.01 -6.87 5.40
C PRO A 98 13.73 -5.87 6.32
N GLY A 99 15.01 -5.65 6.10
CA GLY A 99 15.78 -4.60 6.77
C GLY A 99 15.61 -3.25 6.09
N ASP A 100 16.08 -2.18 6.74
CA ASP A 100 15.92 -0.79 6.31
C ASP A 100 16.46 -0.50 4.91
N HIS A 101 17.48 -1.24 4.48
CA HIS A 101 18.09 -1.09 3.15
C HIS A 101 17.47 -2.00 2.07
N PHE A 102 16.41 -2.73 2.41
CA PHE A 102 15.77 -3.58 1.42
C PHE A 102 15.03 -2.73 0.39
N GLU A 103 15.28 -3.03 -0.90
CA GLU A 103 14.71 -2.29 -2.02
C GLU A 103 13.33 -2.81 -2.42
N PHE A 104 12.42 -1.88 -2.62
CA PHE A 104 11.08 -2.10 -3.16
C PHE A 104 10.95 -1.40 -4.50
N GLY A 105 10.29 -2.05 -5.45
CA GLY A 105 9.87 -1.43 -6.70
C GLY A 105 8.44 -0.90 -6.58
N VAL A 106 8.27 0.40 -6.79
CA VAL A 106 6.97 1.01 -7.02
C VAL A 106 6.84 1.26 -8.52
N HIS A 107 5.79 0.73 -9.14
CA HIS A 107 5.58 0.92 -10.58
C HIS A 107 5.61 2.41 -10.93
N ALA A 108 6.42 2.78 -11.91
CA ALA A 108 6.64 4.21 -12.22
C ALA A 108 5.33 4.93 -12.59
N ASP A 109 4.44 4.26 -13.32
CA ASP A 109 3.13 4.80 -13.68
C ASP A 109 2.22 5.03 -12.49
N GLN A 110 2.33 4.21 -11.43
CA GLN A 110 1.55 4.38 -10.19
C GLN A 110 2.06 5.51 -9.31
N GLY A 111 3.36 5.80 -9.37
CA GLY A 111 3.99 6.87 -8.58
C GLY A 111 3.85 8.27 -9.19
N ILE A 112 3.43 8.37 -10.45
CA ILE A 112 3.41 9.61 -11.22
C ILE A 112 1.98 9.98 -11.63
N GLN A 113 1.00 9.07 -11.47
CA GLN A 113 -0.38 9.32 -11.88
C GLN A 113 -1.03 10.51 -11.15
N GLU A 114 -1.96 11.11 -11.85
CA GLU A 114 -2.74 12.28 -11.49
C GLU A 114 -3.33 12.20 -10.08
N GLY A 115 -2.71 12.89 -9.17
CA GLY A 115 -3.15 13.00 -7.78
C GLY A 115 -1.97 12.84 -6.85
N ASP A 116 -1.68 13.87 -6.12
CA ASP A 116 -0.62 13.95 -5.13
C ASP A 116 -0.95 13.11 -3.88
N TYR A 117 -1.07 11.79 -4.04
CA TYR A 117 -1.42 10.88 -2.95
C TYR A 117 -0.17 10.34 -2.25
N PRO A 118 -0.15 10.28 -0.90
CA PRO A 118 0.90 9.58 -0.18
C PRO A 118 0.85 8.08 -0.47
N LEU A 119 2.03 7.46 -0.55
CA LEU A 119 2.20 6.03 -0.72
C LEU A 119 2.60 5.39 0.61
N VAL A 120 1.79 4.49 1.12
CA VAL A 120 2.06 3.73 2.35
C VAL A 120 2.66 2.38 2.01
N LEU A 121 3.77 2.01 2.66
CA LEU A 121 4.38 0.69 2.55
C LEU A 121 3.92 -0.20 3.69
N VAL A 122 3.45 -1.38 3.31
CA VAL A 122 3.07 -2.45 4.24
C VAL A 122 3.89 -3.71 3.95
N THR A 123 4.36 -4.35 5.00
CA THR A 123 4.99 -5.67 4.91
C THR A 123 4.16 -6.69 5.69
N LEU A 124 3.84 -7.80 5.04
CA LEU A 124 3.12 -8.93 5.65
C LEU A 124 4.04 -10.13 5.82
N ARG A 125 3.81 -10.90 6.86
CA ARG A 125 4.40 -12.23 7.03
C ARG A 125 3.48 -13.28 6.43
N HIS A 126 4.08 -14.40 6.00
CA HIS A 126 3.30 -15.58 5.64
C HIS A 126 2.32 -15.94 6.77
N PRO A 127 1.18 -16.60 6.43
CA PRO A 127 0.16 -16.93 7.41
C PRO A 127 0.75 -17.62 8.64
N VAL A 128 0.23 -17.26 9.82
CA VAL A 128 0.51 -18.02 11.04
C VAL A 128 -0.40 -19.25 11.13
N ALA A 129 -0.08 -20.19 12.01
CA ALA A 129 -0.76 -21.47 12.08
C ALA A 129 -2.28 -21.37 12.33
N ASP A 130 -2.75 -20.31 12.98
CA ASP A 130 -4.18 -20.03 13.23
C ASP A 130 -4.90 -19.34 12.07
N GLY A 131 -4.23 -19.11 10.93
CA GLY A 131 -4.80 -18.46 9.75
C GLY A 131 -4.77 -16.94 9.80
N SER A 132 -4.39 -16.30 10.91
CA SER A 132 -4.25 -14.86 11.00
C SER A 132 -3.09 -14.33 10.14
N ARG A 133 -3.06 -13.02 9.91
CA ARG A 133 -1.98 -12.32 9.21
C ARG A 133 -1.32 -11.33 10.15
N ILE A 134 -0.01 -11.27 10.12
CA ILE A 134 0.77 -10.32 10.91
C ILE A 134 1.53 -9.41 9.94
N GLY A 135 1.50 -8.11 10.20
CA GLY A 135 2.16 -7.13 9.35
C GLY A 135 2.74 -5.95 10.11
N ARG A 136 3.45 -5.14 9.35
CA ARG A 136 3.93 -3.82 9.75
C ARG A 136 3.50 -2.80 8.72
N ILE A 137 3.06 -1.64 9.16
CA ILE A 137 3.04 -0.45 8.34
C ILE A 137 4.42 0.17 8.53
N GLU A 138 5.24 0.13 7.49
CA GLU A 138 6.65 0.56 7.58
C GLU A 138 6.77 2.08 7.58
N GLY A 139 5.83 2.77 6.92
CA GLY A 139 5.79 4.22 6.83
C GLY A 139 5.12 4.69 5.55
N PHE A 140 5.33 5.96 5.20
CA PHE A 140 4.79 6.52 3.97
C PHE A 140 5.79 7.43 3.25
N LEU A 141 5.62 7.57 1.95
CA LEU A 141 6.30 8.55 1.11
C LEU A 141 5.30 9.60 0.63
N THR A 142 5.70 10.85 0.70
CA THR A 142 4.96 11.89 -0.02
C THR A 142 5.22 11.78 -1.52
N PRO A 143 4.32 12.27 -2.39
CA PRO A 143 4.55 12.29 -3.83
C PRO A 143 5.86 13.00 -4.21
N ALA A 144 6.20 14.06 -3.49
CA ALA A 144 7.45 14.79 -3.71
C ALA A 144 8.70 13.96 -3.37
N ALA A 145 8.64 13.11 -2.35
CA ALA A 145 9.72 12.19 -2.00
C ALA A 145 9.81 11.05 -3.04
N LEU A 146 8.67 10.48 -3.42
CA LEU A 146 8.62 9.40 -4.42
C LEU A 146 9.20 9.82 -5.78
N ARG A 147 8.93 11.04 -6.24
CA ARG A 147 9.51 11.59 -7.49
C ARG A 147 11.04 11.77 -7.46
N LYS A 148 11.68 11.71 -6.29
CA LYS A 148 13.14 11.79 -6.15
C LYS A 148 13.81 10.41 -6.11
N CYS A 149 13.01 9.34 -6.05
CA CYS A 149 13.55 7.99 -6.04
C CYS A 149 14.21 7.62 -7.37
N LEU A 150 15.13 6.68 -7.32
CA LEU A 150 15.81 6.17 -8.51
C LEU A 150 14.80 5.52 -9.45
N LEU A 151 14.75 6.00 -10.70
CA LEU A 151 14.03 5.30 -11.75
C LEU A 151 14.88 4.14 -12.28
N LEU A 152 14.36 2.95 -12.17
CA LEU A 152 14.94 1.73 -12.72
C LEU A 152 14.11 1.30 -13.93
N SER A 153 14.70 1.33 -15.10
CA SER A 153 14.01 0.95 -16.33
C SER A 153 13.82 -0.56 -16.43
N LYS A 154 12.82 -0.97 -17.20
CA LYS A 154 12.60 -2.37 -17.53
C LYS A 154 13.88 -3.01 -18.10
N GLY A 155 14.28 -4.14 -17.53
CA GLY A 155 15.49 -4.88 -17.92
C GLY A 155 16.72 -4.53 -17.07
N GLU A 156 16.72 -3.42 -16.33
CA GLU A 156 17.78 -3.10 -15.39
C GLU A 156 17.66 -3.93 -14.10
N ARG A 157 18.73 -3.93 -13.31
CA ARG A 157 18.80 -4.72 -12.06
C ARG A 157 18.68 -3.83 -10.84
N PHE A 158 17.90 -4.27 -9.87
CA PHE A 158 17.87 -3.67 -8.53
C PHE A 158 19.29 -3.70 -7.93
N PRO A 159 19.82 -2.54 -7.46
CA PRO A 159 21.20 -2.42 -7.02
C PRO A 159 21.58 -3.40 -5.91
N SER A 160 20.74 -3.62 -4.89
CA SER A 160 21.06 -4.46 -3.75
C SER A 160 20.80 -5.96 -4.00
N THR A 161 19.78 -6.29 -4.78
CA THR A 161 19.33 -7.68 -4.96
C THR A 161 19.80 -8.31 -6.27
N GLY A 162 20.16 -7.50 -7.27
CA GLY A 162 20.49 -7.93 -8.62
C GLY A 162 19.30 -8.51 -9.40
N VAL A 163 18.08 -8.44 -8.85
CA VAL A 163 16.86 -8.88 -9.52
C VAL A 163 16.58 -7.98 -10.72
N VAL A 164 16.24 -8.57 -11.87
CA VAL A 164 15.92 -7.82 -13.08
C VAL A 164 14.52 -7.23 -12.96
N SER A 165 14.40 -5.93 -13.18
CA SER A 165 13.11 -5.25 -13.24
C SER A 165 12.33 -5.65 -14.48
N ARG A 166 11.06 -6.01 -14.31
CA ARG A 166 10.16 -6.40 -15.40
C ARG A 166 9.37 -5.24 -15.98
N THR A 167 9.36 -4.13 -15.27
CA THR A 167 8.68 -2.87 -15.62
C THR A 167 9.55 -1.71 -15.22
N ASP A 168 9.19 -0.50 -15.59
CA ASP A 168 9.80 0.70 -15.04
C ASP A 168 9.35 0.87 -13.59
N ASN A 169 10.30 1.01 -12.67
CA ASN A 169 10.04 1.13 -11.24
C ASN A 169 10.77 2.33 -10.64
N LEU A 170 10.14 2.97 -9.68
CA LEU A 170 10.81 3.82 -8.71
C LEU A 170 11.32 2.94 -7.57
N VAL A 171 12.62 2.98 -7.32
CA VAL A 171 13.26 2.16 -6.28
C VAL A 171 13.24 2.94 -4.97
N THR A 172 12.65 2.33 -3.94
CA THR A 172 12.59 2.85 -2.57
C THR A 172 13.16 1.84 -1.59
N THR A 173 13.63 2.30 -0.45
CA THR A 173 14.01 1.45 0.69
C THR A 173 13.14 1.78 1.89
N ILE A 174 13.04 0.89 2.89
CA ILE A 174 12.29 1.19 4.13
C ILE A 174 12.81 2.48 4.77
N GLY A 175 14.12 2.72 4.73
CA GLY A 175 14.75 3.93 5.28
C GLY A 175 14.32 5.24 4.61
N ASP A 176 13.71 5.20 3.41
CA ASP A 176 13.20 6.39 2.72
C ASP A 176 11.84 6.83 3.25
N TYR A 177 11.12 5.94 3.95
CA TYR A 177 9.76 6.19 4.41
C TYR A 177 9.72 6.99 5.71
N GLN A 178 8.81 7.96 5.75
CA GLN A 178 8.53 8.72 6.97
C GLN A 178 7.71 7.86 7.94
N PRO A 179 7.83 8.10 9.27
CA PRO A 179 7.03 7.40 10.26
C PRO A 179 5.53 7.52 10.00
N ILE A 180 4.79 6.43 10.15
CA ILE A 180 3.36 6.38 9.80
C ILE A 180 2.49 7.32 10.65
N ASP A 181 2.90 7.62 11.88
CA ASP A 181 2.22 8.57 12.78
C ASP A 181 2.22 10.01 12.26
N CYS A 182 3.12 10.35 11.34
CA CYS A 182 3.12 11.63 10.63
C CYS A 182 2.08 11.69 9.48
N LEU A 183 1.49 10.57 9.07
CA LEU A 183 0.54 10.55 7.95
C LEU A 183 -0.79 11.23 8.30
N ALA A 184 -1.38 10.92 9.46
CA ALA A 184 -2.67 11.48 9.86
C ALA A 184 -2.64 13.04 9.94
N PRO A 185 -1.63 13.68 10.56
CA PRO A 185 -1.47 15.13 10.49
C PRO A 185 -1.39 15.68 9.07
N LEU A 186 -0.62 15.04 8.17
CA LEU A 186 -0.52 15.44 6.77
C LEU A 186 -1.88 15.39 6.04
N LEU A 187 -2.66 14.33 6.27
CA LEU A 187 -4.00 14.19 5.67
C LEU A 187 -4.96 15.26 6.20
N LEU A 188 -4.94 15.54 7.51
CA LEU A 188 -5.76 16.58 8.12
C LEU A 188 -5.40 17.98 7.64
N GLU A 189 -4.11 18.28 7.45
CA GLU A 189 -3.66 19.53 6.82
C GLU A 189 -4.24 19.70 5.42
N ARG A 190 -4.16 18.64 4.59
CA ARG A 190 -4.72 18.64 3.22
C ARG A 190 -6.24 18.78 3.19
N LEU A 191 -6.92 18.28 4.22
CA LEU A 191 -8.37 18.42 4.40
C LEU A 191 -8.78 19.77 5.04
N GLY A 192 -7.81 20.65 5.34
CA GLY A 192 -8.06 21.95 6.01
C GLY A 192 -8.51 21.83 7.47
N LYS A 193 -8.19 20.72 8.14
CA LYS A 193 -8.52 20.48 9.56
C LYS A 193 -7.38 20.85 10.51
N LEU A 194 -6.18 21.04 10.01
CA LEU A 194 -5.02 21.58 10.72
C LEU A 194 -4.56 22.84 10.00
N SER A 195 -4.39 23.91 10.76
CA SER A 195 -3.83 25.20 10.32
C SER A 195 -2.45 25.43 10.96
#